data_e6591ce5ec0593de910a51db4ae1cddf
#
_entry.id   e6591ce5ec0593de910a51db4ae1cddf
#
_cell.length_a   1.000
_cell.length_b   1.000
_cell.length_c   1.000
_cell.angle_alpha   90.00
_cell.angle_beta   90.00
_cell.angle_gamma   90.00
#
_symmetry.space_group_name_H-M   'P 1'
#
loop_
_entity.id
_entity.type
_entity.pdbx_description
1 polymer ?
#
loop_
_entity_poly.entity_id
_entity_poly.type
_entity_poly.pdbx_seq_one_letter_code
_entity_poly.pdbx_strand_id
1 'polypeptide(L)'
;MDDTLQISGRVQDLAEQAEQGLREQFARIDRIAQVNSQRVLAAFQRHRVAESYFAGTTGYGYDDLGRDKLDEIYAELFGTEDALVRLQFVNGTHAIACALFGALKAGDVLVSAVGAPYDTLLGVVGAVDKGHGSLRDYGVEYRQVELVDDAPDMDGLARAVSDRRVRAVLIQRSRGYATRASLSVEEIGKLCGVIRENNPSAAILVDNCYGEFVEEKEPTHVGADLVVGSLIKNPGGGLAPTGAYIAGRRDLVEGAAMRLTCPGIGRECGATLGNNRLLYQGLFLAPHTVAQALKTAAFAARLMELLGYRAQPRSDEVRHDIIQMLHLDGPEAVKRFCKGIQSGAPVDSYVTPEPWDMPGYDCPVIMAAGAFIQGASIELSADAPMREPYTVYLQGGLTYESGKTGVMLAAEELLR
;
A
#
# COMPACT_ATOMS: atom_id res chain seq x y z
N MET A 1 -34.03 9.71 -9.24
CA MET A 1 -32.78 8.94 -9.26
C MET A 1 -32.91 7.89 -10.33
N ASP A 2 -31.88 7.72 -11.13
CA ASP A 2 -31.86 6.75 -12.22
C ASP A 2 -32.01 5.33 -11.64
N ASP A 3 -32.84 4.47 -12.26
CA ASP A 3 -33.14 3.11 -11.82
C ASP A 3 -31.93 2.14 -11.79
N THR A 4 -30.77 2.59 -12.22
CA THR A 4 -29.52 1.79 -12.26
C THR A 4 -28.92 1.53 -10.88
N LEU A 5 -29.14 2.40 -9.90
CA LEU A 5 -28.62 2.26 -8.54
C LEU A 5 -29.74 1.91 -7.57
N GLN A 6 -30.16 0.64 -7.57
CA GLN A 6 -31.25 0.16 -6.72
C GLN A 6 -30.79 0.00 -5.27
N ILE A 7 -30.90 1.07 -4.48
CA ILE A 7 -30.62 1.10 -3.04
C ILE A 7 -31.93 1.32 -2.29
N SER A 8 -32.30 0.38 -1.42
CA SER A 8 -33.53 0.45 -0.63
C SER A 8 -33.49 1.58 0.41
N GLY A 9 -34.70 2.05 0.82
CA GLY A 9 -34.81 3.02 1.92
C GLY A 9 -34.14 2.56 3.20
N ARG A 10 -34.18 1.26 3.51
CA ARG A 10 -33.49 0.68 4.67
C ARG A 10 -31.98 0.91 4.63
N VAL A 11 -31.34 0.67 3.49
CA VAL A 11 -29.88 0.89 3.35
C VAL A 11 -29.57 2.38 3.38
N GLN A 12 -30.43 3.24 2.82
CA GLN A 12 -30.26 4.70 2.90
C GLN A 12 -30.32 5.19 4.34
N ASP A 13 -31.29 4.76 5.14
CA ASP A 13 -31.43 5.11 6.56
C ASP A 13 -30.19 4.67 7.37
N LEU A 14 -29.70 3.44 7.14
CA LEU A 14 -28.49 2.92 7.77
C LEU A 14 -27.23 3.72 7.37
N ALA A 15 -27.15 4.13 6.11
CA ALA A 15 -26.04 4.95 5.61
C ALA A 15 -26.02 6.34 6.27
N GLU A 16 -27.17 6.99 6.42
CA GLU A 16 -27.28 8.26 7.14
C GLU A 16 -26.90 8.11 8.62
N GLN A 17 -27.36 7.04 9.27
CA GLN A 17 -26.95 6.73 10.65
C GLN A 17 -25.45 6.48 10.77
N ALA A 18 -24.85 5.79 9.79
CA ALA A 18 -23.40 5.55 9.76
C ALA A 18 -22.64 6.87 9.67
N GLU A 19 -22.99 7.77 8.75
CA GLU A 19 -22.32 9.07 8.59
C GLU A 19 -22.45 9.97 9.83
N GLN A 20 -23.62 9.96 10.47
CA GLN A 20 -23.81 10.70 11.72
C GLN A 20 -22.83 10.28 12.81
N GLY A 21 -22.54 8.96 12.89
CA GLY A 21 -21.59 8.39 13.85
C GLY A 21 -20.12 8.61 13.51
N LEU A 22 -19.81 9.07 12.28
CA LEU A 22 -18.42 9.19 11.78
C LEU A 22 -17.88 10.62 11.72
N ARG A 23 -18.63 11.61 12.16
CA ARG A 23 -18.25 13.03 12.03
C ARG A 23 -16.85 13.34 12.60
N GLU A 24 -16.52 12.79 13.76
CA GLU A 24 -15.21 13.01 14.40
C GLU A 24 -14.08 12.32 13.61
N GLN A 25 -14.32 11.09 13.15
CA GLN A 25 -13.35 10.36 12.32
C GLN A 25 -13.10 11.09 11.00
N PHE A 26 -14.14 11.55 10.33
CA PHE A 26 -14.00 12.31 9.08
C PHE A 26 -13.23 13.63 9.31
N ALA A 27 -13.55 14.36 10.38
CA ALA A 27 -12.83 15.59 10.74
C ALA A 27 -11.35 15.33 11.03
N ARG A 28 -11.00 14.18 11.63
CA ARG A 28 -9.61 13.76 11.84
C ARG A 28 -8.91 13.44 10.51
N ILE A 29 -9.54 12.66 9.64
CA ILE A 29 -9.00 12.33 8.32
C ILE A 29 -8.77 13.61 7.51
N ASP A 30 -9.70 14.56 7.52
CA ASP A 30 -9.58 15.83 6.80
C ASP A 30 -8.42 16.69 7.32
N ARG A 31 -8.16 16.72 8.63
CA ARG A 31 -7.00 17.42 9.18
C ARG A 31 -5.69 16.84 8.70
N ILE A 32 -5.55 15.51 8.72
CA ILE A 32 -4.34 14.82 8.22
C ILE A 32 -4.14 15.10 6.72
N ALA A 33 -5.21 15.01 5.95
CA ALA A 33 -5.18 15.31 4.51
C ALA A 33 -4.76 16.77 4.26
N GLN A 34 -5.25 17.73 5.05
CA GLN A 34 -4.85 19.13 4.95
C GLN A 34 -3.36 19.32 5.20
N VAL A 35 -2.82 18.71 6.27
CA VAL A 35 -1.39 18.79 6.60
C VAL A 35 -0.55 18.20 5.46
N ASN A 36 -0.90 17.02 4.99
CA ASN A 36 -0.16 16.35 3.91
C ASN A 36 -0.28 17.12 2.58
N SER A 37 -1.45 17.67 2.24
CA SER A 37 -1.63 18.50 1.04
C SER A 37 -0.77 19.77 1.09
N GLN A 38 -0.67 20.41 2.26
CA GLN A 38 0.21 21.57 2.45
C GLN A 38 1.68 21.19 2.28
N ARG A 39 2.10 20.02 2.80
CA ARG A 39 3.47 19.50 2.62
C ARG A 39 3.79 19.27 1.15
N VAL A 40 2.89 18.61 0.41
CA VAL A 40 3.06 18.36 -1.03
C VAL A 40 3.12 19.69 -1.79
N LEU A 41 2.19 20.62 -1.55
CA LEU A 41 2.20 21.93 -2.20
C LEU A 41 3.50 22.70 -1.92
N ALA A 42 3.95 22.71 -0.67
CA ALA A 42 5.18 23.38 -0.28
C ALA A 42 6.43 22.76 -0.95
N ALA A 43 6.49 21.43 -1.07
CA ALA A 43 7.57 20.74 -1.79
C ALA A 43 7.58 21.14 -3.26
N PHE A 44 6.43 21.14 -3.93
CA PHE A 44 6.31 21.58 -5.33
C PHE A 44 6.81 23.01 -5.53
N GLN A 45 6.47 23.92 -4.62
CA GLN A 45 6.93 25.32 -4.67
C GLN A 45 8.44 25.44 -4.44
N ARG A 46 9.00 24.75 -3.43
CA ARG A 46 10.45 24.77 -3.13
C ARG A 46 11.27 24.22 -4.29
N HIS A 47 10.80 23.13 -4.91
CA HIS A 47 11.44 22.53 -6.08
C HIS A 47 11.10 23.26 -7.39
N ARG A 48 10.33 24.36 -7.34
CA ARG A 48 9.97 25.21 -8.49
C ARG A 48 9.43 24.37 -9.65
N VAL A 49 8.45 23.50 -9.36
CA VAL A 49 7.83 22.65 -10.40
C VAL A 49 7.37 23.52 -11.56
N ALA A 50 7.93 23.27 -12.73
CA ALA A 50 7.67 24.01 -13.96
C ALA A 50 6.94 23.12 -14.98
N GLU A 51 6.16 23.72 -15.87
CA GLU A 51 5.44 23.02 -16.94
C GLU A 51 6.37 22.18 -17.81
N SER A 52 7.62 22.63 -18.01
CA SER A 52 8.65 21.91 -18.78
C SER A 52 9.00 20.54 -18.20
N TYR A 53 8.77 20.29 -16.89
CA TYR A 53 8.99 18.99 -16.24
C TYR A 53 7.93 17.95 -16.65
N PHE A 54 6.84 18.38 -17.25
CA PHE A 54 5.79 17.46 -17.73
C PHE A 54 6.12 16.85 -19.09
N ALA A 55 7.12 17.38 -19.78
CA ALA A 55 7.65 16.76 -20.98
C ALA A 55 8.29 15.41 -20.62
N GLY A 56 8.04 14.40 -21.41
CA GLY A 56 8.60 13.07 -21.22
C GLY A 56 9.80 12.84 -22.14
N THR A 57 10.56 11.81 -21.82
CA THR A 57 11.63 11.27 -22.66
C THR A 57 11.23 9.94 -23.27
N THR A 58 12.00 9.49 -24.27
CA THR A 58 11.87 8.20 -24.96
C THR A 58 13.21 7.48 -24.98
N GLY A 59 13.24 6.22 -25.38
CA GLY A 59 14.48 5.44 -25.49
C GLY A 59 15.17 5.26 -24.14
N TYR A 60 16.41 5.65 -24.04
CA TYR A 60 17.17 5.54 -22.78
C TYR A 60 16.69 6.48 -21.68
N GLY A 61 16.09 7.61 -22.03
CA GLY A 61 15.58 8.58 -21.07
C GLY A 61 16.66 9.27 -20.25
N TYR A 62 17.86 9.50 -20.84
CA TYR A 62 18.88 10.32 -20.20
C TYR A 62 18.40 11.76 -20.02
N ASP A 63 18.82 12.40 -18.93
CA ASP A 63 18.51 13.80 -18.62
C ASP A 63 17.01 14.12 -18.62
N ASP A 64 16.17 13.20 -18.15
CA ASP A 64 14.75 13.44 -17.94
C ASP A 64 14.54 14.36 -16.74
N LEU A 65 14.52 15.67 -16.98
CA LEU A 65 14.43 16.69 -15.94
C LEU A 65 13.22 16.52 -15.04
N GLY A 66 12.07 16.08 -15.60
CA GLY A 66 10.87 15.85 -14.84
C GLY A 66 11.00 14.67 -13.90
N ARG A 67 11.52 13.55 -14.37
CA ARG A 67 11.81 12.36 -13.57
C ARG A 67 12.76 12.69 -12.42
N ASP A 68 13.88 13.32 -12.73
CA ASP A 68 14.93 13.60 -11.75
C ASP A 68 14.42 14.60 -10.69
N LYS A 69 13.64 15.59 -11.09
CA LYS A 69 12.99 16.52 -10.16
C LYS A 69 11.94 15.83 -9.28
N LEU A 70 11.23 14.82 -9.80
CA LEU A 70 10.27 14.05 -9.01
C LEU A 70 10.98 13.22 -7.93
N ASP A 71 12.16 12.66 -8.21
CA ASP A 71 13.01 11.99 -7.22
C ASP A 71 13.31 12.95 -6.03
N GLU A 72 13.75 14.18 -6.32
CA GLU A 72 14.05 15.19 -5.29
C GLU A 72 12.79 15.54 -4.43
N ILE A 73 11.62 15.67 -5.06
CA ILE A 73 10.36 15.94 -4.36
C ILE A 73 9.97 14.79 -3.44
N TYR A 74 10.10 13.54 -3.92
CA TYR A 74 9.84 12.36 -3.07
C TYR A 74 10.82 12.29 -1.91
N ALA A 75 12.12 12.52 -2.15
CA ALA A 75 13.12 12.55 -1.08
C ALA A 75 12.75 13.57 0.01
N GLU A 76 12.33 14.78 -0.35
CA GLU A 76 11.89 15.79 0.61
C GLU A 76 10.63 15.37 1.36
N LEU A 77 9.60 14.86 0.66
CA LEU A 77 8.32 14.48 1.28
C LEU A 77 8.48 13.33 2.28
N PHE A 78 9.38 12.40 1.98
CA PHE A 78 9.69 11.29 2.87
C PHE A 78 10.81 11.60 3.87
N GLY A 79 11.39 12.80 3.85
CA GLY A 79 12.45 13.22 4.77
C GLY A 79 13.72 12.39 4.63
N THR A 80 14.11 12.09 3.39
CA THR A 80 15.23 11.17 3.06
C THR A 80 16.34 11.87 2.30
N GLU A 81 17.51 11.20 2.20
CA GLU A 81 18.65 11.71 1.45
C GLU A 81 18.43 11.64 -0.06
N ASP A 82 17.63 10.67 -0.51
CA ASP A 82 17.46 10.36 -1.93
C ASP A 82 16.16 9.60 -2.17
N ALA A 83 15.72 9.58 -3.44
CA ALA A 83 14.62 8.73 -3.89
C ALA A 83 14.81 8.28 -5.34
N LEU A 84 14.06 7.27 -5.74
CA LEU A 84 14.01 6.68 -7.07
C LEU A 84 12.55 6.41 -7.43
N VAL A 85 11.97 7.26 -8.28
CA VAL A 85 10.57 7.16 -8.74
C VAL A 85 10.58 6.73 -10.20
N ARG A 86 10.15 5.49 -10.49
CA ARG A 86 10.33 4.92 -11.84
C ARG A 86 9.10 4.17 -12.31
N LEU A 87 8.71 4.44 -13.55
CA LEU A 87 7.70 3.67 -14.28
C LEU A 87 8.17 2.24 -14.59
N GLN A 88 9.50 2.04 -14.67
CA GLN A 88 10.12 0.75 -14.99
C GLN A 88 10.03 -0.27 -13.86
N PHE A 89 9.67 0.13 -12.65
CA PHE A 89 9.19 -0.82 -11.65
C PHE A 89 7.84 -1.38 -12.12
N VAL A 90 7.77 -2.67 -12.39
CA VAL A 90 6.54 -3.32 -12.87
C VAL A 90 5.41 -3.20 -11.84
N ASN A 91 5.77 -3.30 -10.55
CA ASN A 91 4.85 -3.17 -9.41
C ASN A 91 5.65 -2.94 -8.11
N GLY A 92 4.94 -2.82 -6.98
CA GLY A 92 5.56 -2.66 -5.66
C GLY A 92 6.47 -3.82 -5.26
N THR A 93 6.08 -5.06 -5.54
CA THR A 93 6.90 -6.26 -5.27
C THR A 93 8.24 -6.20 -5.99
N HIS A 94 8.25 -5.75 -7.26
CA HIS A 94 9.49 -5.57 -8.03
C HIS A 94 10.39 -4.50 -7.39
N ALA A 95 9.84 -3.38 -6.93
CA ALA A 95 10.60 -2.34 -6.26
C ALA A 95 11.22 -2.85 -4.94
N ILE A 96 10.45 -3.60 -4.13
CA ILE A 96 10.95 -4.21 -2.90
C ILE A 96 12.05 -5.23 -3.23
N ALA A 97 11.88 -6.06 -4.26
CA ALA A 97 12.91 -6.98 -4.71
C ALA A 97 14.20 -6.23 -5.10
N CYS A 98 14.11 -5.15 -5.90
CA CYS A 98 15.27 -4.33 -6.24
C CYS A 98 15.97 -3.75 -5.00
N ALA A 99 15.19 -3.27 -4.02
CA ALA A 99 15.73 -2.74 -2.78
C ALA A 99 16.46 -3.82 -1.97
N LEU A 100 15.86 -5.00 -1.81
CA LEU A 100 16.46 -6.11 -1.07
C LEU A 100 17.72 -6.65 -1.76
N PHE A 101 17.67 -6.91 -3.07
CA PHE A 101 18.85 -7.35 -3.84
C PHE A 101 19.94 -6.27 -3.94
N GLY A 102 19.57 -5.00 -3.84
CA GLY A 102 20.52 -3.88 -3.78
C GLY A 102 21.24 -3.76 -2.45
N ALA A 103 20.56 -4.12 -1.36
CA ALA A 103 21.07 -4.02 0.01
C ALA A 103 21.84 -5.26 0.49
N LEU A 104 21.57 -6.44 -0.08
CA LEU A 104 22.02 -7.75 0.43
C LEU A 104 23.00 -8.44 -0.51
N LYS A 105 23.89 -9.24 0.09
CA LYS A 105 24.93 -10.05 -0.59
C LYS A 105 24.88 -11.49 -0.08
N ALA A 106 25.55 -12.40 -0.80
CA ALA A 106 25.74 -13.77 -0.35
C ALA A 106 26.38 -13.83 1.04
N GLY A 107 25.79 -14.62 1.94
CA GLY A 107 26.21 -14.76 3.34
C GLY A 107 25.48 -13.81 4.31
N ASP A 108 24.77 -12.81 3.80
CA ASP A 108 23.94 -11.93 4.62
C ASP A 108 22.63 -12.63 5.06
N VAL A 109 22.03 -12.09 6.12
CA VAL A 109 20.74 -12.52 6.63
C VAL A 109 19.73 -11.38 6.50
N LEU A 110 18.55 -11.69 5.95
CA LEU A 110 17.36 -10.86 5.96
C LEU A 110 16.43 -11.33 7.08
N VAL A 111 15.96 -10.40 7.91
CA VAL A 111 14.95 -10.65 8.94
C VAL A 111 13.64 -9.94 8.57
N SER A 112 12.51 -10.68 8.52
CA SER A 112 11.19 -10.05 8.54
C SER A 112 10.77 -9.83 9.99
N ALA A 113 10.47 -8.60 10.35
CA ALA A 113 10.28 -8.20 11.75
C ALA A 113 8.87 -8.50 12.32
N VAL A 114 7.89 -8.71 11.45
CA VAL A 114 6.45 -8.77 11.82
C VAL A 114 5.72 -9.94 11.16
N GLY A 115 6.27 -11.13 11.29
CA GLY A 115 5.78 -12.34 10.64
C GLY A 115 6.24 -12.47 9.20
N ALA A 116 5.56 -13.35 8.45
CA ALA A 116 5.82 -13.53 7.04
C ALA A 116 5.48 -12.27 6.23
N PRO A 117 6.28 -11.90 5.21
CA PRO A 117 5.93 -10.82 4.31
C PRO A 117 4.74 -11.21 3.42
N TYR A 118 4.22 -10.24 2.67
CA TYR A 118 3.11 -10.45 1.74
C TYR A 118 3.39 -11.58 0.75
N ASP A 119 2.35 -12.32 0.36
CA ASP A 119 2.43 -13.58 -0.40
C ASP A 119 3.36 -13.52 -1.62
N THR A 120 3.33 -12.43 -2.38
CA THR A 120 4.20 -12.28 -3.57
C THR A 120 5.69 -12.11 -3.22
N LEU A 121 6.02 -11.71 -2.00
CA LEU A 121 7.40 -11.58 -1.53
C LEU A 121 7.97 -12.91 -1.01
N LEU A 122 7.14 -13.88 -0.63
CA LEU A 122 7.62 -15.18 -0.15
C LEU A 122 8.52 -15.88 -1.16
N GLY A 123 8.19 -15.80 -2.45
CA GLY A 123 9.05 -16.29 -3.53
C GLY A 123 10.34 -15.47 -3.69
N VAL A 124 10.28 -14.14 -3.55
CA VAL A 124 11.44 -13.25 -3.66
C VAL A 124 12.46 -13.55 -2.58
N VAL A 125 12.02 -13.73 -1.32
CA VAL A 125 12.92 -14.03 -0.19
C VAL A 125 13.36 -15.50 -0.14
N GLY A 126 12.69 -16.38 -0.89
CA GLY A 126 12.96 -17.81 -0.91
C GLY A 126 12.37 -18.58 0.26
N ALA A 127 11.32 -18.04 0.90
CA ALA A 127 10.56 -18.72 1.95
C ALA A 127 9.68 -19.85 1.38
N VAL A 128 9.22 -19.70 0.12
CA VAL A 128 8.51 -20.72 -0.65
C VAL A 128 9.23 -20.96 -1.97
N ASP A 129 9.21 -22.19 -2.45
CA ASP A 129 9.78 -22.52 -3.76
C ASP A 129 8.81 -22.07 -4.87
N LYS A 130 9.22 -21.06 -5.62
CA LYS A 130 8.51 -20.52 -6.79
C LYS A 130 9.39 -20.54 -8.05
N GLY A 131 10.45 -21.34 -8.04
CA GLY A 131 11.45 -21.44 -9.11
C GLY A 131 12.78 -20.80 -8.71
N HIS A 132 13.55 -20.34 -9.69
CA HIS A 132 14.88 -19.78 -9.49
C HIS A 132 14.87 -18.26 -9.37
N GLY A 133 15.90 -17.70 -8.74
CA GLY A 133 16.13 -16.25 -8.68
C GLY A 133 15.72 -15.57 -7.37
N SER A 134 15.39 -16.37 -6.34
CA SER A 134 15.14 -15.86 -5.00
C SER A 134 16.42 -15.36 -4.32
N LEU A 135 16.29 -14.53 -3.25
CA LEU A 135 17.43 -14.15 -2.40
C LEU A 135 18.18 -15.38 -1.87
N ARG A 136 17.45 -16.44 -1.53
CA ARG A 136 18.04 -17.71 -1.08
C ARG A 136 18.95 -18.34 -2.13
N ASP A 137 18.56 -18.30 -3.41
CA ASP A 137 19.37 -18.85 -4.52
C ASP A 137 20.67 -18.07 -4.69
N TYR A 138 20.69 -16.79 -4.30
CA TYR A 138 21.88 -15.94 -4.28
C TYR A 138 22.64 -15.95 -2.93
N GLY A 139 22.33 -16.93 -2.06
CA GLY A 139 23.05 -17.18 -0.82
C GLY A 139 22.70 -16.25 0.34
N VAL A 140 21.56 -15.57 0.30
CA VAL A 140 21.01 -14.80 1.42
C VAL A 140 20.13 -15.70 2.26
N GLU A 141 20.35 -15.71 3.57
CA GLU A 141 19.50 -16.43 4.52
C GLU A 141 18.28 -15.58 4.87
N TYR A 142 17.07 -16.15 4.82
CA TYR A 142 15.84 -15.51 5.27
C TYR A 142 15.41 -16.06 6.62
N ARG A 143 15.02 -15.16 7.53
CA ARG A 143 14.39 -15.45 8.82
C ARG A 143 13.18 -14.56 9.02
N GLN A 144 12.22 -15.01 9.85
CA GLN A 144 11.12 -14.17 10.30
C GLN A 144 10.97 -14.23 11.82
N VAL A 145 10.48 -13.16 12.40
CA VAL A 145 10.07 -13.07 13.79
C VAL A 145 8.57 -13.27 13.82
N GLU A 146 8.12 -14.34 14.48
CA GLU A 146 6.69 -14.63 14.59
C GLU A 146 6.00 -13.59 15.47
N LEU A 147 4.71 -13.39 15.22
CA LEU A 147 3.88 -12.53 16.05
C LEU A 147 3.52 -13.25 17.37
N VAL A 148 3.37 -12.49 18.43
CA VAL A 148 2.83 -12.96 19.70
C VAL A 148 1.49 -12.26 19.93
N ASP A 149 0.41 -13.01 20.04
CA ASP A 149 -0.96 -12.47 20.18
C ASP A 149 -1.32 -11.44 19.11
N ASP A 150 -1.00 -11.72 17.85
CA ASP A 150 -1.15 -10.82 16.69
C ASP A 150 -0.36 -9.48 16.78
N ALA A 151 0.58 -9.37 17.72
CA ALA A 151 1.44 -8.19 17.90
C ALA A 151 2.92 -8.50 17.59
N PRO A 152 3.75 -7.51 17.23
CA PRO A 152 5.19 -7.69 17.05
C PRO A 152 5.89 -8.19 18.33
N ASP A 153 6.69 -9.25 18.21
CA ASP A 153 7.54 -9.75 19.32
C ASP A 153 8.85 -8.94 19.38
N MET A 154 8.89 -7.93 20.24
CA MET A 154 10.04 -7.05 20.42
C MET A 154 11.28 -7.80 20.94
N ASP A 155 11.10 -8.77 21.85
CA ASP A 155 12.20 -9.57 22.40
C ASP A 155 12.72 -10.57 21.36
N GLY A 156 11.82 -11.19 20.59
CA GLY A 156 12.16 -12.03 19.45
C GLY A 156 12.93 -11.27 18.39
N LEU A 157 12.51 -10.05 18.08
CA LEU A 157 13.20 -9.17 17.15
C LEU A 157 14.60 -8.82 17.65
N ALA A 158 14.74 -8.40 18.91
CA ALA A 158 16.04 -8.09 19.52
C ALA A 158 17.03 -9.28 19.40
N ARG A 159 16.55 -10.50 19.72
CA ARG A 159 17.35 -11.73 19.57
C ARG A 159 17.72 -12.00 18.10
N ALA A 160 16.76 -11.88 17.19
CA ALA A 160 16.99 -12.19 15.77
C ALA A 160 18.03 -11.25 15.12
N VAL A 161 17.96 -9.95 15.42
CA VAL A 161 18.85 -8.95 14.82
C VAL A 161 20.23 -8.88 15.47
N SER A 162 20.45 -9.51 16.63
CA SER A 162 21.76 -9.55 17.31
C SER A 162 22.82 -10.35 16.51
N ASP A 163 22.41 -11.20 15.57
CA ASP A 163 23.35 -11.86 14.64
C ASP A 163 23.95 -10.81 13.69
N ARG A 164 25.29 -10.68 13.69
CA ARG A 164 26.02 -9.70 12.87
C ARG A 164 25.89 -9.93 11.36
N ARG A 165 25.43 -11.09 10.93
CA ARG A 165 25.12 -11.39 9.53
C ARG A 165 23.80 -10.74 9.09
N VAL A 166 22.94 -10.31 10.04
CA VAL A 166 21.73 -9.56 9.70
C VAL A 166 22.12 -8.21 9.15
N ARG A 167 21.93 -8.02 7.85
CA ARG A 167 22.26 -6.80 7.13
C ARG A 167 21.05 -5.99 6.72
N ALA A 168 19.87 -6.63 6.68
CA ALA A 168 18.61 -5.95 6.42
C ALA A 168 17.50 -6.51 7.30
N VAL A 169 16.59 -5.62 7.71
CA VAL A 169 15.34 -5.95 8.38
C VAL A 169 14.19 -5.39 7.55
N LEU A 170 13.25 -6.25 7.17
CA LEU A 170 12.05 -5.87 6.45
C LEU A 170 10.88 -5.70 7.44
N ILE A 171 10.23 -4.55 7.39
CA ILE A 171 9.00 -4.26 8.13
C ILE A 171 7.89 -4.05 7.11
N GLN A 172 6.87 -4.86 7.14
CA GLN A 172 5.65 -4.64 6.34
C GLN A 172 4.65 -3.83 7.16
N ARG A 173 4.34 -2.59 6.74
CA ARG A 173 3.44 -1.69 7.46
C ARG A 173 2.00 -2.17 7.43
N SER A 174 1.46 -2.39 6.24
CA SER A 174 0.09 -2.87 6.07
C SER A 174 -0.03 -4.34 6.45
N ARG A 175 -1.25 -4.73 6.83
CA ARG A 175 -1.54 -6.12 7.22
C ARG A 175 -1.49 -7.12 6.06
N GLY A 176 -1.66 -6.69 4.82
CA GLY A 176 -1.93 -7.63 3.73
C GLY A 176 -3.19 -8.44 4.03
N TYR A 177 -3.11 -9.77 3.95
CA TYR A 177 -4.19 -10.70 4.37
C TYR A 177 -3.96 -11.30 5.77
N ALA A 178 -3.05 -10.73 6.57
CA ALA A 178 -2.82 -11.17 7.95
C ALA A 178 -3.93 -10.63 8.88
N THR A 179 -4.08 -11.31 10.03
CA THR A 179 -5.04 -10.92 11.07
C THR A 179 -4.56 -9.76 11.94
N ARG A 180 -3.24 -9.56 12.00
CA ARG A 180 -2.64 -8.46 12.77
C ARG A 180 -3.12 -7.09 12.32
N ALA A 181 -3.09 -6.10 13.21
CA ALA A 181 -3.32 -4.71 12.83
C ALA A 181 -2.21 -4.18 11.91
N SER A 182 -2.53 -3.18 11.09
CA SER A 182 -1.53 -2.40 10.36
C SER A 182 -0.74 -1.55 11.35
N LEU A 183 0.57 -1.39 11.10
CA LEU A 183 1.46 -0.68 12.01
C LEU A 183 1.31 0.84 11.85
N SER A 184 1.17 1.52 12.97
CA SER A 184 1.35 2.98 13.03
C SER A 184 2.81 3.37 12.78
N VAL A 185 3.03 4.62 12.40
CA VAL A 185 4.39 5.17 12.29
C VAL A 185 5.10 5.13 13.67
N GLU A 186 4.37 5.32 14.77
CA GLU A 186 4.93 5.20 16.12
C GLU A 186 5.41 3.77 16.44
N GLU A 187 4.62 2.75 16.10
CA GLU A 187 5.02 1.35 16.30
C GLU A 187 6.22 0.97 15.44
N ILE A 188 6.28 1.46 14.20
CA ILE A 188 7.48 1.30 13.36
C ILE A 188 8.69 1.97 14.03
N GLY A 189 8.52 3.14 14.64
CA GLY A 189 9.58 3.81 15.40
C GLY A 189 10.10 2.96 16.57
N LYS A 190 9.21 2.27 17.29
CA LYS A 190 9.59 1.34 18.36
C LYS A 190 10.40 0.16 17.83
N LEU A 191 9.95 -0.44 16.70
CA LEU A 191 10.70 -1.51 16.02
C LEU A 191 12.09 -1.01 15.57
N CYS A 192 12.17 0.18 14.98
CA CYS A 192 13.44 0.79 14.59
C CYS A 192 14.37 0.97 15.79
N GLY A 193 13.86 1.41 16.95
CA GLY A 193 14.61 1.53 18.20
C GLY A 193 15.23 0.21 18.61
N VAL A 194 14.44 -0.87 18.70
CA VAL A 194 14.92 -2.21 19.05
C VAL A 194 16.00 -2.70 18.08
N ILE A 195 15.82 -2.48 16.76
CA ILE A 195 16.81 -2.89 15.77
C ILE A 195 18.12 -2.11 15.95
N ARG A 196 18.05 -0.79 16.13
CA ARG A 196 19.25 0.06 16.30
C ARG A 196 20.03 -0.26 17.55
N GLU A 197 19.36 -0.54 18.66
CA GLU A 197 20.01 -0.93 19.93
C GLU A 197 20.77 -2.24 19.81
N ASN A 198 20.27 -3.22 19.06
CA ASN A 198 20.86 -4.55 18.97
C ASN A 198 21.75 -4.74 17.73
N ASN A 199 21.49 -4.03 16.63
CA ASN A 199 22.28 -4.06 15.40
C ASN A 199 22.24 -2.71 14.66
N PRO A 200 23.06 -1.74 15.05
CA PRO A 200 23.06 -0.41 14.43
C PRO A 200 23.45 -0.41 12.94
N SER A 201 24.07 -1.49 12.45
CA SER A 201 24.50 -1.60 11.05
C SER A 201 23.48 -2.23 10.10
N ALA A 202 22.41 -2.82 10.61
CA ALA A 202 21.37 -3.39 9.75
C ALA A 202 20.54 -2.28 9.08
N ALA A 203 20.29 -2.43 7.79
CA ALA A 203 19.40 -1.54 7.06
C ALA A 203 17.93 -1.87 7.40
N ILE A 204 17.14 -0.86 7.72
CA ILE A 204 15.70 -1.01 8.02
C ILE A 204 14.89 -0.58 6.81
N LEU A 205 14.28 -1.55 6.14
CA LEU A 205 13.44 -1.36 4.96
C LEU A 205 11.98 -1.52 5.35
N VAL A 206 11.14 -0.56 4.96
CA VAL A 206 9.70 -0.61 5.20
C VAL A 206 8.95 -0.73 3.88
N ASP A 207 8.17 -1.80 3.72
CA ASP A 207 7.10 -1.84 2.73
C ASP A 207 5.98 -0.92 3.23
N ASN A 208 5.89 0.27 2.61
CA ASN A 208 4.96 1.32 3.00
C ASN A 208 3.66 1.33 2.19
N CYS A 209 3.46 0.34 1.32
CA CYS A 209 2.24 0.22 0.53
C CYS A 209 0.99 0.36 1.41
N TYR A 210 0.02 1.16 0.95
CA TYR A 210 -1.23 1.50 1.64
C TYR A 210 -1.10 2.46 2.83
N GLY A 211 0.12 2.77 3.30
CA GLY A 211 0.36 3.65 4.45
C GLY A 211 0.67 5.09 4.10
N GLU A 212 1.08 5.39 2.87
CA GLU A 212 1.49 6.72 2.45
C GLU A 212 0.36 7.74 2.65
N PHE A 213 0.68 8.87 3.26
CA PHE A 213 -0.25 9.98 3.56
C PHE A 213 -1.41 9.63 4.50
N VAL A 214 -1.43 8.43 5.10
CA VAL A 214 -2.45 8.04 6.09
C VAL A 214 -2.20 8.71 7.44
N GLU A 215 -0.95 8.99 7.77
CA GLU A 215 -0.52 9.74 8.94
C GLU A 215 0.25 11.01 8.52
N GLU A 216 0.55 11.90 9.47
CA GLU A 216 1.31 13.14 9.19
C GLU A 216 2.80 12.86 8.96
N LYS A 217 3.31 11.73 9.46
CA LYS A 217 4.69 11.28 9.31
C LYS A 217 4.75 9.99 8.54
N GLU A 218 5.90 9.77 7.90
CA GLU A 218 6.23 8.53 7.21
C GLU A 218 7.27 7.71 8.02
N PRO A 219 7.45 6.41 7.78
CA PRO A 219 8.36 5.56 8.54
C PRO A 219 9.81 6.06 8.61
N THR A 220 10.27 6.76 7.59
CA THR A 220 11.61 7.36 7.53
C THR A 220 11.83 8.46 8.57
N HIS A 221 10.77 9.16 9.00
CA HIS A 221 10.84 10.17 10.05
C HIS A 221 11.05 9.58 11.46
N VAL A 222 10.94 8.25 11.59
CA VAL A 222 11.05 7.54 12.88
C VAL A 222 12.13 6.47 12.90
N GLY A 223 13.04 6.47 11.89
CA GLY A 223 14.24 5.66 11.90
C GLY A 223 14.34 4.56 10.85
N ALA A 224 13.37 4.42 9.94
CA ALA A 224 13.54 3.57 8.76
C ALA A 224 14.61 4.15 7.82
N ASP A 225 15.47 3.30 7.26
CA ASP A 225 16.50 3.73 6.30
C ASP A 225 15.96 3.82 4.88
N LEU A 226 14.94 3.03 4.57
CA LEU A 226 14.35 2.96 3.25
C LEU A 226 12.86 2.67 3.34
N VAL A 227 12.07 3.35 2.53
CA VAL A 227 10.67 3.03 2.28
C VAL A 227 10.45 2.72 0.82
N VAL A 228 9.56 1.78 0.57
CA VAL A 228 9.19 1.34 -0.78
C VAL A 228 7.68 1.30 -0.90
N GLY A 229 7.14 1.75 -2.03
CA GLY A 229 5.71 1.65 -2.31
C GLY A 229 5.39 1.71 -3.80
N SER A 230 4.15 1.37 -4.11
CA SER A 230 3.64 1.32 -5.49
C SER A 230 2.98 2.64 -5.88
N LEU A 231 3.28 3.15 -7.08
CA LEU A 231 2.65 4.37 -7.59
C LEU A 231 1.17 4.16 -7.97
N ILE A 232 0.73 2.95 -8.30
CA ILE A 232 -0.69 2.68 -8.56
C ILE A 232 -1.54 2.57 -7.29
N LYS A 233 -0.94 2.83 -6.12
CA LYS A 233 -1.59 2.89 -4.80
C LYS A 233 -1.67 4.35 -4.33
N ASN A 234 -1.53 4.55 -3.01
CA ASN A 234 -1.68 5.85 -2.37
C ASN A 234 -0.93 7.00 -3.08
N PRO A 235 0.39 6.92 -3.33
CA PRO A 235 1.16 8.07 -3.78
C PRO A 235 0.87 8.50 -5.22
N GLY A 236 0.27 7.64 -6.03
CA GLY A 236 -0.12 8.00 -7.39
C GLY A 236 -1.50 8.64 -7.51
N GLY A 237 -2.26 8.77 -6.40
CA GLY A 237 -3.52 9.50 -6.35
C GLY A 237 -4.59 9.05 -7.36
N GLY A 238 -4.50 7.79 -7.85
CA GLY A 238 -5.38 7.25 -8.89
C GLY A 238 -5.04 7.66 -10.31
N LEU A 239 -3.90 8.34 -10.55
CA LEU A 239 -3.48 8.82 -11.87
C LEU A 239 -2.21 8.15 -12.40
N ALA A 240 -1.31 7.69 -11.54
CA ALA A 240 -0.08 7.05 -11.98
C ALA A 240 -0.39 5.71 -12.67
N PRO A 241 0.00 5.52 -13.95
CA PRO A 241 -0.44 4.37 -14.73
C PRO A 241 0.30 3.07 -14.36
N THR A 242 1.47 3.17 -13.75
CA THR A 242 2.34 2.07 -13.35
C THR A 242 3.48 2.61 -12.49
N GLY A 243 4.36 1.72 -12.03
CA GLY A 243 5.59 2.11 -11.37
C GLY A 243 5.56 2.00 -9.85
N ALA A 244 6.69 2.38 -9.27
CA ALA A 244 6.90 2.39 -7.84
C ALA A 244 7.91 3.48 -7.44
N TYR A 245 8.04 3.71 -6.13
CA TYR A 245 9.05 4.58 -5.56
C TYR A 245 9.86 3.83 -4.50
N ILE A 246 11.10 4.25 -4.34
CA ILE A 246 12.01 3.91 -3.25
C ILE A 246 12.56 5.23 -2.73
N ALA A 247 12.50 5.47 -1.41
CA ALA A 247 13.05 6.67 -0.81
C ALA A 247 13.80 6.32 0.49
N GLY A 248 14.99 6.88 0.69
CA GLY A 248 15.81 6.53 1.86
C GLY A 248 17.25 7.02 1.78
N ARG A 249 18.12 6.27 2.45
CA ARG A 249 19.56 6.48 2.39
C ARG A 249 20.05 6.32 0.96
N ARG A 250 20.94 7.20 0.55
CA ARG A 250 21.49 7.27 -0.81
C ARG A 250 22.11 5.96 -1.27
N ASP A 251 22.95 5.33 -0.42
CA ASP A 251 23.61 4.06 -0.75
C ASP A 251 22.61 2.92 -1.05
N LEU A 252 21.49 2.87 -0.34
CA LEU A 252 20.45 1.88 -0.55
C LEU A 252 19.62 2.18 -1.81
N VAL A 253 19.31 3.46 -2.07
CA VAL A 253 18.61 3.91 -3.28
C VAL A 253 19.46 3.63 -4.53
N GLU A 254 20.77 3.91 -4.49
CA GLU A 254 21.70 3.59 -5.58
C GLU A 254 21.80 2.08 -5.81
N GLY A 255 21.88 1.29 -4.73
CA GLY A 255 21.88 -0.18 -4.82
C GLY A 255 20.63 -0.71 -5.53
N ALA A 256 19.45 -0.17 -5.20
CA ALA A 256 18.20 -0.52 -5.84
C ALA A 256 18.16 -0.10 -7.32
N ALA A 257 18.69 1.09 -7.67
CA ALA A 257 18.79 1.56 -9.04
C ALA A 257 19.65 0.65 -9.92
N MET A 258 20.78 0.14 -9.36
CA MET A 258 21.64 -0.83 -10.04
C MET A 258 20.96 -2.18 -10.27
N ARG A 259 19.93 -2.52 -9.49
CA ARG A 259 19.12 -3.74 -9.69
C ARG A 259 17.95 -3.52 -10.64
N LEU A 260 17.38 -2.32 -10.65
CA LEU A 260 16.33 -1.96 -11.61
C LEU A 260 16.85 -1.99 -13.05
N THR A 261 18.04 -1.49 -13.27
CA THR A 261 18.72 -1.47 -14.57
C THR A 261 19.87 -2.47 -14.59
N CYS A 262 21.10 -1.98 -14.46
CA CYS A 262 22.28 -2.82 -14.25
C CYS A 262 23.41 -2.00 -13.60
N PRO A 263 24.44 -2.66 -13.02
CA PRO A 263 25.63 -1.99 -12.53
C PRO A 263 26.30 -1.14 -13.63
N GLY A 264 26.59 0.11 -13.31
CA GLY A 264 27.18 1.08 -14.23
C GLY A 264 26.17 1.97 -14.97
N ILE A 265 24.89 1.62 -15.00
CA ILE A 265 23.80 2.47 -15.52
C ILE A 265 23.01 3.10 -14.36
N GLY A 266 22.50 2.27 -13.45
CA GLY A 266 21.78 2.75 -12.28
C GLY A 266 20.56 3.61 -12.63
N ARG A 267 20.51 4.81 -12.07
CA ARG A 267 19.36 5.74 -12.19
C ARG A 267 19.35 6.60 -13.46
N GLU A 268 20.44 6.58 -14.24
CA GLU A 268 20.60 7.45 -15.41
C GLU A 268 19.58 7.16 -16.53
N CYS A 269 19.14 5.91 -16.64
CA CYS A 269 18.15 5.47 -17.62
C CYS A 269 16.75 5.36 -17.04
N GLY A 270 15.75 5.44 -17.91
CA GLY A 270 14.35 5.23 -17.57
C GLY A 270 13.46 6.30 -18.18
N ALA A 271 13.06 6.10 -19.44
CA ALA A 271 12.19 7.03 -20.14
C ALA A 271 10.80 7.11 -19.49
N THR A 272 10.24 8.31 -19.36
CA THR A 272 8.93 8.53 -18.74
C THR A 272 7.77 8.48 -19.72
N LEU A 273 8.06 8.43 -21.03
CA LEU A 273 7.07 8.20 -22.10
C LEU A 273 5.86 9.15 -22.04
N GLY A 274 6.08 10.41 -21.63
CA GLY A 274 5.03 11.42 -21.51
C GLY A 274 4.15 11.29 -20.25
N ASN A 275 4.49 10.44 -19.28
CA ASN A 275 3.68 10.23 -18.08
C ASN A 275 4.03 11.18 -16.92
N ASN A 276 5.05 12.02 -17.01
CA ASN A 276 5.45 12.91 -15.94
C ASN A 276 4.29 13.71 -15.37
N ARG A 277 3.43 14.29 -16.20
CA ARG A 277 2.27 15.06 -15.74
C ARG A 277 1.34 14.22 -14.85
N LEU A 278 1.08 12.96 -15.21
CA LEU A 278 0.23 12.07 -14.42
C LEU A 278 0.88 11.73 -13.07
N LEU A 279 2.21 11.56 -13.03
CA LEU A 279 2.94 11.30 -11.79
C LEU A 279 2.92 12.52 -10.85
N TYR A 280 3.17 13.71 -11.37
CA TYR A 280 3.12 14.96 -10.60
C TYR A 280 1.70 15.25 -10.10
N GLN A 281 0.71 15.20 -10.99
CA GLN A 281 -0.67 15.46 -10.63
C GLN A 281 -1.21 14.40 -9.66
N GLY A 282 -0.80 13.13 -9.84
CA GLY A 282 -1.14 12.04 -8.94
C GLY A 282 -0.59 12.28 -7.54
N LEU A 283 0.69 12.62 -7.41
CA LEU A 283 1.30 12.97 -6.13
C LEU A 283 0.62 14.19 -5.48
N PHE A 284 0.27 15.20 -6.26
CA PHE A 284 -0.44 16.38 -5.77
C PHE A 284 -1.82 16.02 -5.20
N LEU A 285 -2.54 15.11 -5.83
CA LEU A 285 -3.86 14.65 -5.39
C LEU A 285 -3.80 13.56 -4.31
N ALA A 286 -2.68 12.89 -4.15
CA ALA A 286 -2.55 11.72 -3.27
C ALA A 286 -3.10 11.92 -1.85
N PRO A 287 -2.79 13.01 -1.11
CA PRO A 287 -3.34 13.21 0.23
C PRO A 287 -4.87 13.30 0.24
N HIS A 288 -5.47 13.93 -0.77
CA HIS A 288 -6.92 14.01 -0.92
C HIS A 288 -7.52 12.63 -1.21
N THR A 289 -6.99 11.92 -2.21
CA THR A 289 -7.50 10.60 -2.61
C THR A 289 -7.39 9.59 -1.48
N VAL A 290 -6.28 9.60 -0.73
CA VAL A 290 -6.11 8.76 0.47
C VAL A 290 -7.16 9.07 1.54
N ALA A 291 -7.48 10.35 1.75
CA ALA A 291 -8.55 10.73 2.68
C ALA A 291 -9.93 10.19 2.23
N GLN A 292 -10.22 10.19 0.92
CA GLN A 292 -11.48 9.62 0.41
C GLN A 292 -11.52 8.10 0.64
N ALA A 293 -10.42 7.39 0.38
CA ALA A 293 -10.30 5.97 0.66
C ALA A 293 -10.47 5.64 2.16
N LEU A 294 -9.87 6.43 3.05
CA LEU A 294 -10.03 6.28 4.50
C LEU A 294 -11.46 6.54 4.97
N LYS A 295 -12.14 7.55 4.42
CA LYS A 295 -13.56 7.81 4.70
C LYS A 295 -14.43 6.67 4.23
N THR A 296 -14.17 6.13 3.02
CA THR A 296 -14.87 4.95 2.49
C THR A 296 -14.68 3.74 3.40
N ALA A 297 -13.46 3.48 3.87
CA ALA A 297 -13.16 2.39 4.79
C ALA A 297 -13.89 2.56 6.14
N ALA A 298 -13.89 3.77 6.71
CA ALA A 298 -14.59 4.07 7.97
C ALA A 298 -16.11 3.91 7.81
N PHE A 299 -16.66 4.38 6.68
CA PHE A 299 -18.07 4.23 6.35
C PHE A 299 -18.45 2.74 6.20
N ALA A 300 -17.64 1.97 5.48
CA ALA A 300 -17.86 0.53 5.32
C ALA A 300 -17.86 -0.18 6.68
N ALA A 301 -16.89 0.10 7.55
CA ALA A 301 -16.86 -0.45 8.90
C ALA A 301 -18.16 -0.14 9.65
N ARG A 302 -18.58 1.13 9.67
CA ARG A 302 -19.75 1.54 10.43
C ARG A 302 -21.05 0.95 9.88
N LEU A 303 -21.24 0.96 8.56
CA LEU A 303 -22.41 0.38 7.93
C LEU A 303 -22.52 -1.13 8.20
N MET A 304 -21.39 -1.84 8.12
CA MET A 304 -21.34 -3.29 8.38
C MET A 304 -21.56 -3.61 9.87
N GLU A 305 -21.03 -2.79 10.80
CA GLU A 305 -21.35 -2.90 12.23
C GLU A 305 -22.85 -2.73 12.52
N LEU A 306 -23.51 -1.78 11.86
CA LEU A 306 -24.96 -1.57 11.98
C LEU A 306 -25.78 -2.75 11.42
N LEU A 307 -25.23 -3.49 10.47
CA LEU A 307 -25.79 -4.73 9.94
C LEU A 307 -25.44 -5.97 10.79
N GLY A 308 -24.64 -5.82 11.86
CA GLY A 308 -24.26 -6.90 12.75
C GLY A 308 -22.99 -7.65 12.41
N TYR A 309 -22.24 -7.22 11.38
CA TYR A 309 -20.97 -7.82 10.99
C TYR A 309 -19.80 -7.23 11.79
N ARG A 310 -18.77 -8.03 11.99
CA ARG A 310 -17.51 -7.59 12.61
C ARG A 310 -16.64 -6.88 11.58
N ALA A 311 -16.16 -5.69 11.92
CA ALA A 311 -15.21 -4.88 11.14
C ALA A 311 -13.90 -4.71 11.88
N GLN A 312 -12.76 -4.66 11.15
CA GLN A 312 -11.44 -4.44 11.72
C GLN A 312 -10.54 -3.66 10.73
N PRO A 313 -10.06 -2.45 11.08
CA PRO A 313 -10.35 -1.73 12.33
C PRO A 313 -11.85 -1.45 12.48
N ARG A 314 -12.30 -1.25 13.71
CA ARG A 314 -13.67 -0.78 13.98
C ARG A 314 -13.84 0.64 13.43
N SER A 315 -15.09 1.05 13.28
CA SER A 315 -15.41 2.36 12.72
C SER A 315 -14.87 3.54 13.53
N ASP A 316 -14.68 3.36 14.85
CA ASP A 316 -14.17 4.36 15.80
C ASP A 316 -12.64 4.28 16.02
N GLU A 317 -11.96 3.26 15.47
CA GLU A 317 -10.52 3.10 15.61
C GLU A 317 -9.71 3.93 14.61
N VAL A 318 -8.48 4.25 15.02
CA VAL A 318 -7.50 4.90 14.15
C VAL A 318 -7.03 3.93 13.07
N ARG A 319 -6.86 4.44 11.86
CA ARG A 319 -6.37 3.68 10.72
C ARG A 319 -4.93 4.05 10.39
N HIS A 320 -4.14 3.03 10.04
CA HIS A 320 -2.73 3.19 9.68
C HIS A 320 -2.44 2.73 8.24
N ASP A 321 -3.47 2.23 7.56
CA ASP A 321 -3.55 1.98 6.12
C ASP A 321 -4.99 2.19 5.61
N ILE A 322 -5.21 1.96 4.31
CA ILE A 322 -6.53 2.11 3.68
C ILE A 322 -7.35 0.80 3.64
N ILE A 323 -6.87 -0.27 4.25
CA ILE A 323 -7.54 -1.58 4.20
C ILE A 323 -8.58 -1.69 5.32
N GLN A 324 -9.77 -2.15 4.94
CA GLN A 324 -10.86 -2.48 5.85
C GLN A 324 -11.20 -3.97 5.76
N MET A 325 -10.96 -4.71 6.82
CA MET A 325 -11.42 -6.09 6.95
C MET A 325 -12.89 -6.14 7.38
N LEU A 326 -13.66 -7.00 6.73
CA LEU A 326 -15.05 -7.28 7.05
C LEU A 326 -15.23 -8.80 7.15
N HIS A 327 -15.66 -9.28 8.31
CA HIS A 327 -15.91 -10.70 8.52
C HIS A 327 -17.36 -11.02 8.18
N LEU A 328 -17.57 -11.90 7.21
CA LEU A 328 -18.90 -12.28 6.72
C LEU A 328 -19.27 -13.71 7.13
N ASP A 329 -20.56 -14.04 7.05
CA ASP A 329 -21.12 -15.29 7.59
C ASP A 329 -20.84 -16.54 6.74
N GLY A 330 -20.06 -16.41 5.65
CA GLY A 330 -19.72 -17.55 4.82
C GLY A 330 -19.51 -17.19 3.35
N PRO A 331 -19.26 -18.21 2.51
CA PRO A 331 -18.85 -18.00 1.11
C PRO A 331 -19.90 -17.27 0.29
N GLU A 332 -21.18 -17.53 0.52
CA GLU A 332 -22.27 -16.86 -0.22
C GLU A 332 -22.43 -15.39 0.15
N ALA A 333 -22.19 -15.02 1.41
CA ALA A 333 -22.17 -13.63 1.83
C ALA A 333 -20.96 -12.89 1.18
N VAL A 334 -19.79 -13.54 1.11
CA VAL A 334 -18.61 -13.01 0.41
C VAL A 334 -18.92 -12.74 -1.07
N LYS A 335 -19.51 -13.70 -1.79
CA LYS A 335 -19.87 -13.53 -3.20
C LYS A 335 -20.85 -12.36 -3.39
N ARG A 336 -21.90 -12.28 -2.55
CA ARG A 336 -22.87 -11.18 -2.60
C ARG A 336 -22.23 -9.83 -2.33
N PHE A 337 -21.40 -9.72 -1.32
CA PHE A 337 -20.68 -8.49 -1.02
C PHE A 337 -19.79 -8.05 -2.19
N CYS A 338 -18.97 -8.95 -2.72
CA CYS A 338 -18.10 -8.68 -3.86
C CYS A 338 -18.89 -8.29 -5.12
N LYS A 339 -20.04 -8.94 -5.38
CA LYS A 339 -20.95 -8.55 -6.47
C LYS A 339 -21.45 -7.12 -6.30
N GLY A 340 -21.82 -6.73 -5.08
CA GLY A 340 -22.28 -5.36 -4.79
C GLY A 340 -21.16 -4.33 -5.00
N ILE A 341 -19.93 -4.58 -4.53
CA ILE A 341 -18.77 -3.72 -4.80
C ILE A 341 -18.52 -3.59 -6.30
N GLN A 342 -18.53 -4.71 -7.04
CA GLN A 342 -18.32 -4.69 -8.49
C GLN A 342 -19.40 -3.88 -9.21
N SER A 343 -20.65 -4.01 -8.81
CA SER A 343 -21.77 -3.24 -9.41
C SER A 343 -21.68 -1.74 -9.15
N GLY A 344 -20.99 -1.31 -8.10
CA GLY A 344 -20.70 0.09 -7.78
C GLY A 344 -19.43 0.65 -8.44
N ALA A 345 -18.69 -0.16 -9.19
CA ALA A 345 -17.47 0.28 -9.86
C ALA A 345 -17.78 1.07 -11.14
N PRO A 346 -16.90 2.02 -11.55
CA PRO A 346 -17.09 2.78 -12.80
C PRO A 346 -16.79 1.97 -14.05
N VAL A 347 -16.02 0.91 -13.94
CA VAL A 347 -15.58 0.04 -15.05
C VAL A 347 -16.07 -1.37 -14.77
N ASP A 348 -16.54 -2.08 -15.78
CA ASP A 348 -17.01 -3.47 -15.71
C ASP A 348 -18.07 -3.73 -14.61
N SER A 349 -18.90 -2.75 -14.28
CA SER A 349 -19.95 -2.85 -13.25
C SER A 349 -20.99 -3.95 -13.53
N TYR A 350 -21.14 -4.35 -14.78
CA TYR A 350 -22.07 -5.40 -15.24
C TYR A 350 -21.53 -6.83 -15.04
N VAL A 351 -20.24 -6.96 -14.67
CA VAL A 351 -19.62 -8.28 -14.47
C VAL A 351 -19.93 -8.80 -13.07
N THR A 352 -20.19 -10.10 -12.96
CA THR A 352 -20.27 -10.77 -11.65
C THR A 352 -18.91 -11.43 -11.36
N PRO A 353 -18.19 -10.98 -10.32
CA PRO A 353 -16.89 -11.55 -9.98
C PRO A 353 -17.07 -12.96 -9.38
N GLU A 354 -16.28 -13.92 -9.84
CA GLU A 354 -16.30 -15.31 -9.38
C GLU A 354 -14.96 -15.69 -8.74
N PRO A 355 -14.94 -16.65 -7.81
CA PRO A 355 -13.69 -17.18 -7.26
C PRO A 355 -12.84 -17.84 -8.35
N TRP A 356 -11.56 -17.54 -8.38
CA TRP A 356 -10.61 -18.15 -9.32
C TRP A 356 -9.24 -18.37 -8.69
N ASP A 357 -8.47 -19.31 -9.24
CA ASP A 357 -7.13 -19.65 -8.76
C ASP A 357 -6.13 -18.60 -9.24
N MET A 358 -5.73 -17.72 -8.34
CA MET A 358 -4.75 -16.68 -8.62
C MET A 358 -3.32 -17.17 -8.39
N PRO A 359 -2.38 -16.83 -9.28
CA PRO A 359 -0.96 -17.13 -9.07
C PRO A 359 -0.45 -16.47 -7.77
N GLY A 360 0.15 -17.28 -6.90
CA GLY A 360 0.71 -16.81 -5.62
C GLY A 360 -0.18 -17.06 -4.41
N TYR A 361 -1.44 -17.43 -4.58
CA TYR A 361 -2.39 -17.70 -3.49
C TYR A 361 -2.60 -19.21 -3.29
N ASP A 362 -2.96 -19.62 -2.08
CA ASP A 362 -3.18 -21.01 -1.68
C ASP A 362 -4.66 -21.44 -1.71
N CYS A 363 -5.55 -20.51 -2.03
CA CYS A 363 -6.99 -20.73 -2.18
C CYS A 363 -7.55 -19.83 -3.29
N PRO A 364 -8.73 -20.16 -3.86
CA PRO A 364 -9.41 -19.27 -4.78
C PRO A 364 -9.70 -17.91 -4.14
N VAL A 365 -9.59 -16.83 -4.91
CA VAL A 365 -9.83 -15.47 -4.48
C VAL A 365 -10.86 -14.81 -5.39
N ILE A 366 -11.80 -14.05 -4.82
CA ILE A 366 -12.59 -13.10 -5.59
C ILE A 366 -11.89 -11.76 -5.54
N MET A 367 -11.65 -11.15 -6.70
CA MET A 367 -11.23 -9.75 -6.80
C MET A 367 -12.36 -8.94 -7.43
N ALA A 368 -13.11 -8.24 -6.61
CA ALA A 368 -14.13 -7.29 -7.07
C ALA A 368 -13.44 -5.94 -7.27
N ALA A 369 -13.15 -5.61 -8.53
CA ALA A 369 -12.51 -4.36 -8.89
C ALA A 369 -12.96 -3.94 -10.30
N GLY A 370 -13.39 -2.71 -10.42
CA GLY A 370 -13.66 -2.05 -11.70
C GLY A 370 -12.89 -0.73 -11.73
N ALA A 371 -11.57 -0.85 -11.90
CA ALA A 371 -10.63 0.24 -11.78
C ALA A 371 -10.18 0.76 -13.16
N PHE A 372 -9.86 2.05 -13.26
CA PHE A 372 -9.25 2.65 -14.45
C PHE A 372 -7.82 2.16 -14.66
N ILE A 373 -7.13 1.83 -13.54
CA ILE A 373 -5.76 1.32 -13.54
C ILE A 373 -5.78 -0.07 -12.92
N GLN A 374 -5.43 -1.08 -13.70
CA GLN A 374 -5.47 -2.47 -13.25
C GLN A 374 -4.59 -2.68 -12.00
N GLY A 375 -5.17 -3.21 -10.93
CA GLY A 375 -4.48 -3.45 -9.67
C GLY A 375 -4.32 -2.24 -8.76
N ALA A 376 -4.94 -1.10 -9.11
CA ALA A 376 -4.92 0.12 -8.29
C ALA A 376 -5.83 -0.02 -7.07
N SER A 377 -5.23 -0.33 -5.93
CA SER A 377 -5.98 -0.49 -4.67
C SER A 377 -6.42 0.83 -4.04
N ILE A 378 -6.00 1.98 -4.57
CA ILE A 378 -6.54 3.29 -4.18
C ILE A 378 -7.92 3.53 -4.82
N GLU A 379 -8.27 2.79 -5.86
CA GLU A 379 -9.61 2.70 -6.41
C GLU A 379 -10.43 1.68 -5.62
N LEU A 380 -11.76 1.83 -5.59
CA LEU A 380 -12.62 0.93 -4.81
C LEU A 380 -12.47 -0.51 -5.29
N SER A 381 -12.08 -1.39 -4.38
CA SER A 381 -11.93 -2.81 -4.65
C SER A 381 -12.14 -3.65 -3.39
N ALA A 382 -12.41 -4.93 -3.56
CA ALA A 382 -12.54 -5.90 -2.49
C ALA A 382 -11.88 -7.21 -2.88
N ASP A 383 -10.88 -7.62 -2.10
CA ASP A 383 -10.22 -8.91 -2.22
C ASP A 383 -10.81 -9.88 -1.20
N ALA A 384 -11.17 -11.07 -1.62
CA ALA A 384 -11.86 -12.03 -0.77
C ALA A 384 -11.34 -13.45 -0.97
N PRO A 385 -10.34 -13.89 -0.19
CA PRO A 385 -9.92 -15.29 -0.15
C PRO A 385 -11.08 -16.20 0.29
N MET A 386 -11.37 -17.24 -0.48
CA MET A 386 -12.49 -18.15 -0.24
C MET A 386 -12.14 -19.23 0.78
N ARG A 387 -11.74 -18.78 1.97
CA ARG A 387 -11.39 -19.63 3.13
C ARG A 387 -11.89 -19.02 4.43
N GLU A 388 -12.08 -19.82 5.47
CA GLU A 388 -12.39 -19.33 6.81
C GLU A 388 -11.26 -18.39 7.32
N PRO A 389 -11.63 -17.33 8.03
CA PRO A 389 -12.96 -16.94 8.54
C PRO A 389 -13.82 -16.11 7.58
N TYR A 390 -13.71 -16.26 6.27
CA TYR A 390 -14.49 -15.58 5.21
C TYR A 390 -14.42 -14.05 5.34
N THR A 391 -13.21 -13.55 5.25
CA THR A 391 -12.91 -12.13 5.40
C THR A 391 -12.79 -11.46 4.03
N VAL A 392 -13.43 -10.32 3.87
CA VAL A 392 -13.25 -9.41 2.74
C VAL A 392 -12.30 -8.29 3.13
N TYR A 393 -11.34 -7.99 2.28
CA TYR A 393 -10.41 -6.87 2.41
C TYR A 393 -10.84 -5.77 1.43
N LEU A 394 -11.64 -4.83 1.93
CA LEU A 394 -12.09 -3.67 1.18
C LEU A 394 -11.02 -2.58 1.22
N GLN A 395 -10.81 -1.89 0.11
CA GLN A 395 -9.81 -0.85 0.00
C GLN A 395 -10.18 0.19 -1.06
N GLY A 396 -9.64 1.40 -0.91
CA GLY A 396 -9.76 2.44 -1.90
C GLY A 396 -11.09 3.18 -1.94
N GLY A 397 -11.18 4.00 -2.97
CA GLY A 397 -12.27 4.91 -3.26
C GLY A 397 -11.71 6.26 -3.68
N LEU A 398 -11.66 6.54 -4.99
CA LEU A 398 -11.13 7.80 -5.53
C LEU A 398 -11.92 9.02 -5.03
N THR A 399 -13.22 8.85 -4.87
CA THR A 399 -14.11 9.81 -4.23
C THR A 399 -14.92 9.09 -3.14
N TYR A 400 -15.20 9.78 -2.06
CA TYR A 400 -16.02 9.23 -0.98
C TYR A 400 -17.43 8.87 -1.47
N GLU A 401 -18.01 9.71 -2.31
CA GLU A 401 -19.36 9.55 -2.85
C GLU A 401 -19.51 8.24 -3.64
N SER A 402 -18.56 7.94 -4.52
CA SER A 402 -18.58 6.68 -5.27
C SER A 402 -18.26 5.47 -4.37
N GLY A 403 -17.29 5.61 -3.47
CA GLY A 403 -16.95 4.59 -2.50
C GLY A 403 -18.13 4.23 -1.59
N LYS A 404 -18.81 5.25 -1.03
CA LYS A 404 -20.05 5.11 -0.26
C LYS A 404 -21.12 4.35 -1.04
N THR A 405 -21.36 4.75 -2.29
CA THR A 405 -22.37 4.10 -3.15
C THR A 405 -22.04 2.62 -3.37
N GLY A 406 -20.79 2.28 -3.67
CA GLY A 406 -20.37 0.88 -3.84
C GLY A 406 -20.58 0.05 -2.57
N VAL A 407 -20.25 0.61 -1.40
CA VAL A 407 -20.48 -0.06 -0.10
C VAL A 407 -21.98 -0.22 0.19
N MET A 408 -22.83 0.77 -0.15
CA MET A 408 -24.28 0.66 -0.01
C MET A 408 -24.86 -0.43 -0.91
N LEU A 409 -24.37 -0.57 -2.14
CA LEU A 409 -24.78 -1.66 -3.04
C LEU A 409 -24.34 -3.03 -2.52
N ALA A 410 -23.16 -3.12 -1.89
CA ALA A 410 -22.74 -4.35 -1.21
C ALA A 410 -23.62 -4.70 -0.02
N ALA A 411 -24.04 -3.72 0.77
CA ALA A 411 -24.98 -3.89 1.86
C ALA A 411 -26.37 -4.35 1.35
N GLU A 412 -26.83 -3.80 0.23
CA GLU A 412 -28.09 -4.21 -0.42
C GLU A 412 -28.05 -5.69 -0.86
N GLU A 413 -26.94 -6.12 -1.48
CA GLU A 413 -26.77 -7.52 -1.88
C GLU A 413 -26.71 -8.48 -0.67
N LEU A 414 -26.18 -8.05 0.48
CA LEU A 414 -26.16 -8.86 1.70
C LEU A 414 -27.56 -9.02 2.33
N LEU A 415 -28.46 -8.04 2.16
CA LEU A 415 -29.81 -8.05 2.71
C LEU A 415 -30.83 -8.85 1.87
N ARG A 416 -30.48 -9.17 0.62
CA ARG A 416 -31.24 -10.08 -0.26
C ARG A 416 -31.05 -11.54 0.15
#